data_42e3f0350a19666e39cd46f98a5b55fd
#
_entry.id   42e3f0350a19666e39cd46f98a5b55fd
#
_cell.length_a   1.000
_cell.length_b   1.000
_cell.length_c   1.000
_cell.angle_alpha   90.00
_cell.angle_beta   90.00
_cell.angle_gamma   90.00
#
_symmetry.space_group_name_H-M   'P 1'
#
loop_
_entity.id
_entity.type
_entity.pdbx_description
1 polymer ?
#
loop_
_entity_poly.entity_id
_entity_poly.type
_entity_poly.pdbx_seq_one_letter_code
_entity_poly.pdbx_strand_id
1 'polypeptide(L)'
;MLEATLNHRIGDFTLAVDLRLQSSGVCAIFGPSGCGKTTLLKALAGLLRTQGHVKFNGQCWQDQNTHVPAYERAAGFVFQDNRLFPHLDVASNLDFARQRAAKGRIEYQEVIDTLGVQSLLSRGITGLSGGEAKRVAIARALVSQPKILLMDEPLSGLDHASKQDILGYLRRLNQHFALPTLYVSHDIEEVARLCDHMVMMRSGQVVDMGPTAEIIQKLNQTSDQTAHPGGAVIHAKVSAHRADFSLTELDLAGHKLFAPIRSDLSIGETMQLFLPARDVALATQKPEGLSIRNTVPGIVDTLHADANDRIRVAIKVADQMLFAQITRQASEALALKPGLPVFALVKSVALD
;
A
#
# COMPACT_ATOMS: atom_id res chain seq x y z
N MET A 1 18.30 2.31 8.09
CA MET A 1 18.46 2.05 6.65
C MET A 1 18.62 0.55 6.43
N LEU A 2 17.92 -0.02 5.46
CA LEU A 2 18.06 -1.40 5.01
C LEU A 2 18.82 -1.40 3.67
N GLU A 3 19.93 -2.11 3.63
CA GLU A 3 20.74 -2.28 2.43
C GLU A 3 20.84 -3.77 2.10
N ALA A 4 20.58 -4.15 0.86
CA ALA A 4 20.69 -5.53 0.43
C ALA A 4 21.15 -5.64 -1.03
N THR A 5 22.23 -6.36 -1.25
CA THR A 5 22.65 -6.82 -2.58
C THR A 5 22.59 -8.33 -2.55
N LEU A 6 21.64 -8.93 -3.25
CA LEU A 6 21.34 -10.36 -3.16
C LEU A 6 21.37 -10.99 -4.54
N ASN A 7 21.90 -12.21 -4.59
CA ASN A 7 21.82 -13.09 -5.74
C ASN A 7 21.40 -14.50 -5.27
N HIS A 8 20.34 -15.03 -5.86
CA HIS A 8 19.85 -16.36 -5.52
C HIS A 8 19.18 -17.04 -6.72
N ARG A 9 19.62 -18.23 -7.06
CA ARG A 9 19.05 -19.01 -8.16
C ARG A 9 18.19 -20.15 -7.64
N ILE A 10 16.98 -20.28 -8.19
CA ILE A 10 16.01 -21.35 -7.89
C ILE A 10 15.54 -21.92 -9.22
N GLY A 11 16.10 -23.07 -9.64
CA GLY A 11 15.84 -23.61 -10.97
C GLY A 11 16.25 -22.63 -12.06
N ASP A 12 15.28 -22.22 -12.90
CA ASP A 12 15.49 -21.24 -13.97
C ASP A 12 15.27 -19.78 -13.53
N PHE A 13 14.76 -19.58 -12.32
CA PHE A 13 14.53 -18.24 -11.76
C PHE A 13 15.78 -17.73 -11.04
N THR A 14 16.15 -16.48 -11.29
CA THR A 14 17.24 -15.79 -10.58
C THR A 14 16.73 -14.52 -9.93
N LEU A 15 16.86 -14.43 -8.61
CA LEU A 15 16.69 -13.19 -7.87
C LEU A 15 18.03 -12.46 -7.87
N ALA A 16 18.08 -11.28 -8.47
CA ALA A 16 19.27 -10.42 -8.49
C ALA A 16 18.83 -8.99 -8.16
N VAL A 17 19.04 -8.56 -6.91
CA VAL A 17 18.56 -7.27 -6.41
C VAL A 17 19.68 -6.49 -5.76
N ASP A 18 19.65 -5.18 -5.96
CA ASP A 18 20.42 -4.17 -5.22
C ASP A 18 19.44 -3.09 -4.76
N LEU A 19 19.28 -2.94 -3.43
CA LEU A 19 18.31 -2.01 -2.87
C LEU A 19 18.84 -1.33 -1.61
N ARG A 20 18.44 -0.06 -1.46
CA ARG A 20 18.71 0.76 -0.28
C ARG A 20 17.43 1.46 0.12
N LEU A 21 16.89 1.12 1.28
CA LEU A 21 15.62 1.62 1.77
C LEU A 21 15.82 2.43 3.05
N GLN A 22 15.03 3.48 3.19
CA GLN A 22 15.03 4.28 4.42
C GLN A 22 14.52 3.44 5.61
N SER A 23 14.89 3.82 6.82
CA SER A 23 14.50 3.13 8.05
C SER A 23 13.22 3.70 8.68
N SER A 24 12.34 4.29 7.88
CA SER A 24 11.07 4.86 8.34
C SER A 24 10.00 4.72 7.28
N GLY A 25 8.73 4.72 7.70
CA GLY A 25 7.57 4.63 6.82
C GLY A 25 7.33 3.23 6.25
N VAL A 26 6.38 3.15 5.33
CA VAL A 26 6.00 1.92 4.63
C VAL A 26 6.55 1.94 3.22
N CYS A 27 7.34 0.93 2.88
CA CYS A 27 7.87 0.73 1.54
C CYS A 27 7.24 -0.50 0.89
N ALA A 28 6.58 -0.33 -0.25
CA ALA A 28 6.02 -1.43 -1.01
C ALA A 28 7.10 -2.18 -1.80
N ILE A 29 6.98 -3.51 -1.85
CA ILE A 29 7.61 -4.35 -2.87
C ILE A 29 6.50 -4.80 -3.80
N PHE A 30 6.48 -4.24 -5.00
CA PHE A 30 5.40 -4.37 -5.96
C PHE A 30 5.85 -5.06 -7.26
N GLY A 31 4.97 -5.83 -7.87
CA GLY A 31 5.23 -6.50 -9.15
C GLY A 31 4.31 -7.69 -9.38
N PRO A 32 4.32 -8.28 -10.58
CA PRO A 32 3.46 -9.41 -10.94
C PRO A 32 3.73 -10.64 -10.05
N SER A 33 2.76 -11.55 -10.01
CA SER A 33 2.92 -12.83 -9.32
C SER A 33 4.12 -13.60 -9.87
N GLY A 34 4.90 -14.24 -9.01
CA GLY A 34 6.10 -15.00 -9.41
C GLY A 34 7.36 -14.17 -9.69
N CYS A 35 7.32 -12.83 -9.62
CA CYS A 35 8.51 -12.00 -9.88
C CYS A 35 9.57 -12.02 -8.76
N GLY A 36 9.37 -12.73 -7.65
CA GLY A 36 10.37 -12.92 -6.60
C GLY A 36 10.16 -12.10 -5.32
N LYS A 37 9.05 -11.40 -5.13
CA LYS A 37 8.74 -10.57 -3.95
C LYS A 37 8.86 -11.33 -2.62
N THR A 38 8.15 -12.45 -2.51
CA THR A 38 8.21 -13.35 -1.34
C THR A 38 9.61 -13.90 -1.10
N THR A 39 10.34 -14.24 -2.17
CA THR A 39 11.72 -14.74 -2.09
C THR A 39 12.65 -13.66 -1.52
N LEU A 40 12.53 -12.42 -2.00
CA LEU A 40 13.25 -11.28 -1.46
C LEU A 40 12.92 -11.08 0.03
N LEU A 41 11.64 -11.06 0.38
CA LEU A 41 11.22 -10.83 1.76
C LEU A 41 11.75 -11.93 2.71
N LYS A 42 11.72 -13.20 2.30
CA LYS A 42 12.29 -14.34 3.05
C LYS A 42 13.81 -14.24 3.20
N ALA A 43 14.53 -13.78 2.17
CA ALA A 43 15.97 -13.54 2.25
C ALA A 43 16.31 -12.44 3.25
N LEU A 44 15.59 -11.31 3.22
CA LEU A 44 15.73 -10.22 4.18
C LEU A 44 15.41 -10.64 5.61
N ALA A 45 14.43 -11.51 5.80
CA ALA A 45 14.06 -12.08 7.10
C ALA A 45 15.06 -13.13 7.63
N GLY A 46 16.00 -13.62 6.81
CA GLY A 46 16.90 -14.73 7.20
C GLY A 46 16.25 -16.10 7.14
N LEU A 47 15.07 -16.21 6.54
CA LEU A 47 14.36 -17.47 6.28
C LEU A 47 14.90 -18.20 5.04
N LEU A 48 15.65 -17.49 4.22
CA LEU A 48 16.31 -18.01 3.02
C LEU A 48 17.74 -17.48 2.97
N ARG A 49 18.72 -18.37 2.91
CA ARG A 49 20.12 -18.00 2.70
C ARG A 49 20.37 -17.75 1.22
N THR A 50 20.99 -16.61 0.92
CA THR A 50 21.30 -16.17 -0.45
C THR A 50 22.78 -15.81 -0.54
N GLN A 51 23.29 -15.57 -1.76
CA GLN A 51 24.58 -14.92 -1.94
C GLN A 51 24.43 -13.39 -1.82
N GLY A 52 25.49 -12.70 -1.41
CA GLY A 52 25.49 -11.26 -1.26
C GLY A 52 25.42 -10.79 0.19
N HIS A 53 24.97 -9.57 0.42
CA HIS A 53 24.95 -8.97 1.75
C HIS A 53 23.59 -8.36 2.10
N VAL A 54 23.28 -8.37 3.40
CA VAL A 54 22.14 -7.68 4.01
C VAL A 54 22.62 -6.94 5.24
N LYS A 55 22.34 -5.64 5.30
CA LYS A 55 22.60 -4.79 6.48
C LYS A 55 21.34 -4.05 6.88
N PHE A 56 21.07 -3.99 8.17
CA PHE A 56 19.99 -3.21 8.73
C PHE A 56 20.49 -2.31 9.85
N ASN A 57 20.30 -1.00 9.72
CA ASN A 57 20.79 0.03 10.66
C ASN A 57 22.28 -0.14 11.02
N GLY A 58 23.11 -0.45 10.02
CA GLY A 58 24.55 -0.67 10.18
C GLY A 58 24.93 -2.08 10.67
N GLN A 59 24.00 -2.87 11.17
CA GLN A 59 24.24 -4.24 11.58
C GLN A 59 24.26 -5.18 10.39
N CYS A 60 25.32 -5.97 10.22
CA CYS A 60 25.39 -7.01 9.20
C CYS A 60 24.51 -8.19 9.60
N TRP A 61 23.48 -8.49 8.77
CA TRP A 61 22.63 -9.67 8.94
C TRP A 61 23.10 -10.84 8.06
N GLN A 62 23.75 -10.54 6.95
CA GLN A 62 24.31 -11.54 6.06
C GLN A 62 25.45 -10.93 5.24
N ASP A 63 26.52 -11.71 5.06
CA ASP A 63 27.57 -11.53 4.08
C ASP A 63 28.20 -12.89 3.73
N GLN A 64 29.44 -12.92 3.16
CA GLN A 64 30.13 -14.16 2.81
C GLN A 64 30.40 -15.05 4.03
N ASN A 65 30.68 -14.44 5.20
CA ASN A 65 31.09 -15.13 6.43
C ASN A 65 29.99 -15.19 7.49
N THR A 66 29.00 -14.30 7.41
CA THR A 66 27.97 -14.11 8.42
C THR A 66 26.60 -14.49 7.86
N HIS A 67 25.82 -15.22 8.66
CA HIS A 67 24.39 -15.41 8.42
C HIS A 67 23.66 -15.41 9.75
N VAL A 68 23.07 -14.28 10.10
CA VAL A 68 22.20 -14.15 11.28
C VAL A 68 20.88 -14.87 10.97
N PRO A 69 20.50 -15.88 11.74
CA PRO A 69 19.25 -16.61 11.52
C PRO A 69 18.02 -15.75 11.81
N ALA A 70 16.88 -16.11 11.23
CA ALA A 70 15.65 -15.30 11.29
C ALA A 70 15.22 -14.92 12.72
N TYR A 71 15.37 -15.84 13.70
CA TYR A 71 14.98 -15.60 15.09
C TYR A 71 15.90 -14.63 15.86
N GLU A 72 17.08 -14.34 15.33
CA GLU A 72 18.02 -13.35 15.87
C GLU A 72 17.94 -12.01 15.11
N ARG A 73 17.34 -11.99 13.91
CA ARG A 73 17.02 -10.74 13.24
C ARG A 73 15.83 -10.12 13.93
N ALA A 74 15.96 -8.90 14.39
CA ALA A 74 14.84 -8.19 15.02
C ALA A 74 13.79 -7.79 13.96
N ALA A 75 13.25 -8.76 13.22
CA ALA A 75 12.29 -8.61 12.15
C ALA A 75 10.99 -9.36 12.48
N GLY A 76 9.87 -8.64 12.51
CA GLY A 76 8.53 -9.24 12.57
C GLY A 76 8.10 -9.67 11.18
N PHE A 77 7.67 -10.92 11.01
CA PHE A 77 7.22 -11.43 9.72
C PHE A 77 5.74 -11.80 9.75
N VAL A 78 4.96 -11.21 8.86
CA VAL A 78 3.54 -11.54 8.62
C VAL A 78 3.45 -12.31 7.32
N PHE A 79 3.13 -13.60 7.42
CA PHE A 79 3.00 -14.50 6.28
C PHE A 79 1.65 -14.32 5.57
N GLN A 80 1.60 -14.67 4.31
CA GLN A 80 0.36 -14.67 3.53
C GLN A 80 -0.72 -15.56 4.16
N ASP A 81 -0.34 -16.74 4.68
CA ASP A 81 -1.20 -17.75 5.31
C ASP A 81 -1.30 -17.62 6.85
N ASN A 82 -1.02 -16.48 7.43
CA ASN A 82 -1.06 -16.10 8.85
C ASN A 82 -0.17 -16.94 9.78
N ARG A 83 -0.04 -18.24 9.61
CA ARG A 83 0.75 -19.20 10.39
C ARG A 83 0.52 -19.10 11.90
N LEU A 84 -0.72 -18.89 12.32
CA LEU A 84 -1.10 -18.97 13.72
C LEU A 84 -1.03 -20.42 14.22
N PHE A 85 -0.72 -20.60 15.50
CA PHE A 85 -0.67 -21.93 16.13
C PHE A 85 -2.11 -22.42 16.37
N PRO A 86 -2.58 -23.45 15.64
CA PRO A 86 -3.99 -23.84 15.66
C PRO A 86 -4.45 -24.47 16.99
N HIS A 87 -3.52 -24.97 17.79
CA HIS A 87 -3.75 -25.57 19.10
C HIS A 87 -3.75 -24.58 20.26
N LEU A 88 -3.51 -23.29 19.99
CA LEU A 88 -3.50 -22.20 20.95
C LEU A 88 -4.66 -21.24 20.64
N ASP A 89 -5.22 -20.60 21.68
CA ASP A 89 -6.09 -19.46 21.52
C ASP A 89 -5.31 -18.19 21.08
N VAL A 90 -6.01 -17.09 20.87
CA VAL A 90 -5.38 -15.83 20.44
C VAL A 90 -4.40 -15.32 21.50
N ALA A 91 -4.79 -15.27 22.77
CA ALA A 91 -3.93 -14.79 23.85
C ALA A 91 -2.62 -15.60 23.92
N SER A 92 -2.71 -16.93 23.89
CA SER A 92 -1.56 -17.82 23.92
C SER A 92 -0.67 -17.69 22.68
N ASN A 93 -1.24 -17.40 21.49
CA ASN A 93 -0.46 -17.08 20.28
C ASN A 93 0.38 -15.81 20.47
N LEU A 94 -0.19 -14.78 21.08
CA LEU A 94 0.52 -13.53 21.36
C LEU A 94 1.56 -13.70 22.47
N ASP A 95 1.22 -14.39 23.56
CA ASP A 95 2.13 -14.66 24.68
C ASP A 95 3.33 -15.50 24.25
N PHE A 96 3.15 -16.46 23.36
CA PHE A 96 4.25 -17.24 22.78
C PHE A 96 5.32 -16.35 22.14
N ALA A 97 4.90 -15.31 21.40
CA ALA A 97 5.82 -14.36 20.78
C ALA A 97 6.43 -13.41 21.83
N ARG A 98 5.62 -12.89 22.75
CA ARG A 98 6.03 -11.96 23.80
C ARG A 98 7.09 -12.55 24.73
N GLN A 99 6.94 -13.80 25.16
CA GLN A 99 7.88 -14.47 26.06
C GLN A 99 9.27 -14.69 25.44
N ARG A 100 9.38 -14.68 24.12
CA ARG A 100 10.62 -14.85 23.36
C ARG A 100 11.20 -13.55 22.85
N ALA A 101 10.47 -12.46 23.05
CA ALA A 101 10.88 -11.14 22.61
C ALA A 101 12.00 -10.58 23.49
N ALA A 102 12.94 -9.85 22.88
CA ALA A 102 13.84 -9.00 23.64
C ALA A 102 13.05 -7.87 24.31
N LYS A 103 13.65 -7.23 25.33
CA LYS A 103 13.06 -5.99 25.87
C LYS A 103 12.96 -4.94 24.78
N GLY A 104 11.78 -4.35 24.60
CA GLY A 104 11.48 -3.35 23.59
C GLY A 104 10.50 -2.32 24.11
N ARG A 105 10.12 -1.39 23.23
CA ARG A 105 9.25 -0.24 23.53
C ARG A 105 7.79 -0.44 23.13
N ILE A 106 7.45 -1.55 22.47
CA ILE A 106 6.08 -1.80 22.00
C ILE A 106 5.30 -2.43 23.16
N GLU A 107 4.37 -1.66 23.72
CA GLU A 107 3.55 -2.12 24.82
C GLU A 107 2.45 -3.08 24.33
N TYR A 108 2.22 -4.17 25.08
CA TYR A 108 1.26 -5.21 24.72
C TYR A 108 -0.16 -4.65 24.54
N GLN A 109 -0.60 -3.81 25.48
CA GLN A 109 -1.95 -3.24 25.45
C GLN A 109 -2.13 -2.30 24.25
N GLU A 110 -1.12 -1.51 23.92
CA GLU A 110 -1.15 -0.65 22.72
C GLU A 110 -1.36 -1.43 21.42
N VAL A 111 -0.72 -2.61 21.30
CA VAL A 111 -0.92 -3.49 20.14
C VAL A 111 -2.35 -4.01 20.09
N ILE A 112 -2.88 -4.47 21.25
CA ILE A 112 -4.26 -4.98 21.36
C ILE A 112 -5.27 -3.92 20.95
N ASP A 113 -5.12 -2.70 21.45
CA ASP A 113 -6.03 -1.58 21.20
C ASP A 113 -5.93 -1.10 19.75
N THR A 114 -4.69 -0.91 19.26
CA THR A 114 -4.45 -0.44 17.88
C THR A 114 -5.04 -1.38 16.82
N LEU A 115 -4.95 -2.69 17.05
CA LEU A 115 -5.45 -3.71 16.11
C LEU A 115 -6.87 -4.20 16.44
N GLY A 116 -7.47 -3.72 17.55
CA GLY A 116 -8.83 -4.08 17.95
C GLY A 116 -9.02 -5.57 18.18
N VAL A 117 -8.03 -6.26 18.81
CA VAL A 117 -8.07 -7.71 19.04
C VAL A 117 -8.46 -8.10 20.46
N GLN A 118 -8.81 -7.13 21.33
CA GLN A 118 -9.19 -7.37 22.72
C GLN A 118 -10.31 -8.42 22.87
N SER A 119 -11.37 -8.32 22.07
CA SER A 119 -12.52 -9.24 22.10
C SER A 119 -12.22 -10.63 21.52
N LEU A 120 -11.07 -10.80 20.91
CA LEU A 120 -10.64 -12.05 20.28
C LEU A 120 -9.74 -12.89 21.16
N LEU A 121 -9.18 -12.34 22.26
CA LEU A 121 -8.12 -12.95 23.05
C LEU A 121 -8.46 -14.38 23.54
N SER A 122 -9.70 -14.62 23.95
CA SER A 122 -10.15 -15.94 24.44
C SER A 122 -10.66 -16.88 23.34
N ARG A 123 -10.64 -16.45 22.06
CA ARG A 123 -11.13 -17.28 20.95
C ARG A 123 -10.06 -18.24 20.45
N GLY A 124 -10.48 -19.43 20.06
CA GLY A 124 -9.66 -20.36 19.28
C GLY A 124 -9.43 -19.85 17.84
N ILE A 125 -8.30 -20.17 17.27
CA ILE A 125 -7.89 -19.68 15.94
C ILE A 125 -8.84 -20.13 14.81
N THR A 126 -9.40 -21.32 14.92
CA THR A 126 -10.32 -21.91 13.92
C THR A 126 -11.67 -21.17 13.83
N GLY A 127 -12.01 -20.39 14.84
CA GLY A 127 -13.25 -19.59 14.88
C GLY A 127 -13.08 -18.14 14.42
N LEU A 128 -11.91 -17.75 13.91
CA LEU A 128 -11.64 -16.40 13.44
C LEU A 128 -12.00 -16.25 11.96
N SER A 129 -12.58 -15.11 11.60
CA SER A 129 -12.68 -14.68 10.20
C SER A 129 -11.27 -14.43 9.61
N GLY A 130 -11.16 -14.38 8.28
CA GLY A 130 -9.88 -14.09 7.62
C GLY A 130 -9.25 -12.76 8.08
N GLY A 131 -10.05 -11.72 8.21
CA GLY A 131 -9.61 -10.41 8.71
C GLY A 131 -9.19 -10.43 10.19
N GLU A 132 -9.94 -11.13 11.05
CA GLU A 132 -9.56 -11.32 12.45
C GLU A 132 -8.25 -12.09 12.59
N ALA A 133 -8.09 -13.19 11.85
CA ALA A 133 -6.86 -13.98 11.85
C ALA A 133 -5.65 -13.14 11.36
N LYS A 134 -5.86 -12.28 10.38
CA LYS A 134 -4.81 -11.36 9.88
C LYS A 134 -4.40 -10.34 10.95
N ARG A 135 -5.36 -9.71 11.63
CA ARG A 135 -5.08 -8.78 12.74
C ARG A 135 -4.31 -9.47 13.87
N VAL A 136 -4.67 -10.68 14.23
CA VAL A 136 -3.94 -11.49 15.23
C VAL A 136 -2.51 -11.83 14.77
N ALA A 137 -2.32 -12.17 13.50
CA ALA A 137 -0.98 -12.43 12.94
C ALA A 137 -0.08 -11.19 12.99
N ILE A 138 -0.62 -10.00 12.67
CA ILE A 138 0.07 -8.72 12.77
C ILE A 138 0.39 -8.41 14.25
N ALA A 139 -0.58 -8.58 15.16
CA ALA A 139 -0.38 -8.40 16.59
C ALA A 139 0.77 -9.28 17.10
N ARG A 140 0.78 -10.56 16.74
CA ARG A 140 1.84 -11.51 17.13
C ARG A 140 3.22 -11.07 16.62
N ALA A 141 3.31 -10.54 15.39
CA ALA A 141 4.56 -10.01 14.87
C ALA A 141 5.03 -8.76 15.64
N LEU A 142 4.12 -7.89 16.09
CA LEU A 142 4.46 -6.68 16.86
C LEU A 142 4.89 -6.97 18.30
N VAL A 143 4.18 -7.86 18.99
CA VAL A 143 4.54 -8.20 20.38
C VAL A 143 5.90 -8.93 20.49
N SER A 144 6.47 -9.39 19.36
CA SER A 144 7.84 -9.91 19.30
C SER A 144 8.92 -8.81 19.32
N GLN A 145 8.54 -7.53 19.49
CA GLN A 145 9.44 -6.38 19.57
C GLN A 145 10.33 -6.18 18.33
N PRO A 146 9.78 -6.21 17.11
CA PRO A 146 10.58 -6.07 15.90
C PRO A 146 11.12 -4.64 15.75
N LYS A 147 12.25 -4.52 15.06
CA LYS A 147 12.79 -3.24 14.58
C LYS A 147 12.41 -2.93 13.12
N ILE A 148 11.91 -3.93 12.42
CA ILE A 148 11.35 -3.82 11.06
C ILE A 148 10.22 -4.84 10.92
N LEU A 149 9.15 -4.47 10.22
CA LEU A 149 8.03 -5.33 9.92
C LEU A 149 8.05 -5.75 8.45
N LEU A 150 7.94 -7.04 8.19
CA LEU A 150 7.95 -7.64 6.86
C LEU A 150 6.60 -8.31 6.63
N MET A 151 5.82 -7.82 5.65
CA MET A 151 4.48 -8.31 5.37
C MET A 151 4.40 -8.89 3.96
N ASP A 152 4.08 -10.16 3.85
CA ASP A 152 3.97 -10.88 2.57
C ASP A 152 2.50 -11.02 2.18
N GLU A 153 2.02 -10.19 1.26
CA GLU A 153 0.63 -10.12 0.77
C GLU A 153 -0.42 -10.20 1.89
N PRO A 154 -0.36 -9.29 2.90
CA PRO A 154 -1.15 -9.44 4.12
C PRO A 154 -2.66 -9.30 3.90
N LEU A 155 -3.12 -8.75 2.79
CA LEU A 155 -4.55 -8.55 2.49
C LEU A 155 -5.09 -9.51 1.41
N SER A 156 -4.25 -10.44 0.93
CA SER A 156 -4.69 -11.42 -0.07
C SER A 156 -5.82 -12.32 0.46
N GLY A 157 -6.80 -12.60 -0.39
CA GLY A 157 -7.94 -13.48 -0.06
C GLY A 157 -9.00 -12.86 0.84
N LEU A 158 -8.89 -11.56 1.17
CA LEU A 158 -9.92 -10.84 1.92
C LEU A 158 -10.92 -10.15 0.99
N ASP A 159 -12.16 -10.04 1.44
CA ASP A 159 -13.16 -9.21 0.80
C ASP A 159 -12.83 -7.71 0.93
N HIS A 160 -13.50 -6.87 0.14
CA HIS A 160 -13.21 -5.44 0.07
C HIS A 160 -13.37 -4.72 1.43
N ALA A 161 -14.42 -5.02 2.19
CA ALA A 161 -14.66 -4.38 3.49
C ALA A 161 -13.56 -4.74 4.50
N SER A 162 -13.22 -6.02 4.60
CA SER A 162 -12.13 -6.50 5.45
C SER A 162 -10.77 -5.90 5.07
N LYS A 163 -10.51 -5.70 3.76
CA LYS A 163 -9.29 -5.02 3.30
C LYS A 163 -9.22 -3.58 3.78
N GLN A 164 -10.32 -2.81 3.65
CA GLN A 164 -10.39 -1.42 4.10
C GLN A 164 -10.15 -1.29 5.60
N ASP A 165 -10.78 -2.16 6.40
CA ASP A 165 -10.59 -2.19 7.84
C ASP A 165 -9.12 -2.41 8.21
N ILE A 166 -8.46 -3.41 7.59
CA ILE A 166 -7.07 -3.71 7.89
C ILE A 166 -6.13 -2.60 7.42
N LEU A 167 -6.38 -1.98 6.25
CA LEU A 167 -5.61 -0.81 5.81
C LEU A 167 -5.70 0.33 6.84
N GLY A 168 -6.88 0.56 7.42
CA GLY A 168 -7.06 1.50 8.52
C GLY A 168 -6.22 1.14 9.76
N TYR A 169 -6.16 -0.14 10.14
CA TYR A 169 -5.30 -0.61 11.24
C TYR A 169 -3.81 -0.44 10.91
N LEU A 170 -3.37 -0.74 9.69
CA LEU A 170 -1.98 -0.60 9.28
C LEU A 170 -1.51 0.86 9.27
N ARG A 171 -2.36 1.80 8.86
CA ARG A 171 -2.07 3.24 8.95
C ARG A 171 -1.86 3.68 10.40
N ARG A 172 -2.79 3.35 11.30
CA ARG A 172 -2.66 3.66 12.73
C ARG A 172 -1.40 3.05 13.32
N LEU A 173 -1.08 1.79 12.95
CA LEU A 173 0.14 1.11 13.36
C LEU A 173 1.39 1.89 12.92
N ASN A 174 1.45 2.32 11.66
CA ASN A 174 2.59 3.08 11.15
C ASN A 174 2.73 4.44 11.85
N GLN A 175 1.61 5.15 12.07
CA GLN A 175 1.60 6.43 12.78
C GLN A 175 2.03 6.30 14.24
N HIS A 176 1.55 5.25 14.94
CA HIS A 176 1.77 5.07 16.36
C HIS A 176 3.16 4.52 16.68
N PHE A 177 3.60 3.47 15.99
CA PHE A 177 4.87 2.80 16.27
C PHE A 177 6.04 3.32 15.43
N ALA A 178 5.79 4.04 14.34
CA ALA A 178 6.78 4.52 13.38
C ALA A 178 7.80 3.43 12.99
N LEU A 179 7.31 2.20 12.79
CA LEU A 179 8.11 1.02 12.54
C LEU A 179 8.39 0.89 11.04
N PRO A 180 9.65 0.82 10.60
CA PRO A 180 9.97 0.55 9.21
C PRO A 180 9.24 -0.69 8.73
N THR A 181 8.50 -0.60 7.64
CA THR A 181 7.68 -1.71 7.15
C THR A 181 7.95 -1.97 5.67
N LEU A 182 8.24 -3.23 5.32
CA LEU A 182 8.20 -3.70 3.94
C LEU A 182 6.88 -4.42 3.68
N TYR A 183 6.15 -3.91 2.72
CA TYR A 183 4.81 -4.37 2.38
C TYR A 183 4.79 -4.97 0.98
N VAL A 184 4.70 -6.29 0.87
CA VAL A 184 4.56 -6.97 -0.43
C VAL A 184 3.11 -6.95 -0.85
N SER A 185 2.82 -6.44 -2.03
CA SER A 185 1.51 -6.53 -2.67
C SER A 185 1.63 -6.53 -4.20
N HIS A 186 0.60 -7.03 -4.86
CA HIS A 186 0.37 -6.88 -6.30
C HIS A 186 -0.84 -5.97 -6.59
N ASP A 187 -1.47 -5.42 -5.54
CA ASP A 187 -2.62 -4.52 -5.63
C ASP A 187 -2.13 -3.07 -5.50
N ILE A 188 -2.27 -2.31 -6.59
CA ILE A 188 -1.81 -0.93 -6.66
C ILE A 188 -2.61 -0.01 -5.73
N GLU A 189 -3.88 -0.32 -5.46
CA GLU A 189 -4.73 0.47 -4.58
C GLU A 189 -4.25 0.35 -3.13
N GLU A 190 -3.89 -0.87 -2.67
CA GLU A 190 -3.31 -1.09 -1.36
C GLU A 190 -2.00 -0.29 -1.18
N VAL A 191 -1.11 -0.41 -2.18
CA VAL A 191 0.19 0.27 -2.17
C VAL A 191 0.03 1.79 -2.17
N ALA A 192 -0.84 2.31 -3.04
CA ALA A 192 -1.08 3.74 -3.17
C ALA A 192 -1.70 4.37 -1.91
N ARG A 193 -2.44 3.59 -1.12
CA ARG A 193 -3.09 4.06 0.11
C ARG A 193 -2.23 3.96 1.36
N LEU A 194 -1.26 3.05 1.37
CA LEU A 194 -0.48 2.72 2.57
C LEU A 194 0.99 3.12 2.49
N CYS A 195 1.59 3.09 1.29
CA CYS A 195 3.04 3.12 1.13
C CYS A 195 3.53 4.47 0.61
N ASP A 196 4.54 5.04 1.28
CA ASP A 196 5.18 6.28 0.86
C ASP A 196 6.16 6.05 -0.29
N HIS A 197 6.82 4.88 -0.28
CA HIS A 197 7.82 4.46 -1.26
C HIS A 197 7.46 3.12 -1.87
N MET A 198 7.90 2.89 -3.09
CA MET A 198 7.69 1.65 -3.82
C MET A 198 8.98 1.18 -4.51
N VAL A 199 9.24 -0.12 -4.40
CA VAL A 199 10.24 -0.86 -5.17
C VAL A 199 9.49 -1.72 -6.17
N MET A 200 9.68 -1.47 -7.45
CA MET A 200 9.06 -2.25 -8.52
C MET A 200 9.96 -3.39 -8.95
N MET A 201 9.43 -4.61 -8.91
CA MET A 201 10.14 -5.82 -9.28
C MET A 201 9.57 -6.47 -10.54
N ARG A 202 10.46 -6.98 -11.40
CA ARG A 202 10.11 -7.79 -12.56
C ARG A 202 11.19 -8.88 -12.75
N SER A 203 10.76 -10.12 -12.93
CA SER A 203 11.65 -11.27 -13.24
C SER A 203 12.89 -11.36 -12.33
N GLY A 204 12.71 -11.17 -11.02
CA GLY A 204 13.78 -11.29 -10.02
C GLY A 204 14.66 -10.05 -9.86
N GLN A 205 14.37 -8.96 -10.55
CA GLN A 205 15.16 -7.73 -10.51
C GLN A 205 14.34 -6.53 -10.05
N VAL A 206 14.99 -5.54 -9.45
CA VAL A 206 14.42 -4.21 -9.21
C VAL A 206 14.52 -3.43 -10.51
N VAL A 207 13.38 -2.96 -11.03
CA VAL A 207 13.32 -2.20 -12.29
C VAL A 207 13.11 -0.71 -12.08
N ASP A 208 12.52 -0.30 -10.96
CA ASP A 208 12.41 1.10 -10.54
C ASP A 208 12.19 1.17 -9.02
N MET A 209 12.56 2.30 -8.39
CA MET A 209 12.26 2.58 -6.99
C MET A 209 12.18 4.08 -6.74
N GLY A 210 11.29 4.49 -5.85
CA GLY A 210 11.11 5.90 -5.50
C GLY A 210 9.82 6.15 -4.74
N PRO A 211 9.40 7.42 -4.63
CA PRO A 211 8.09 7.79 -4.08
C PRO A 211 6.96 7.07 -4.83
N THR A 212 6.00 6.54 -4.09
CA THR A 212 4.88 5.74 -4.67
C THR A 212 4.13 6.52 -5.75
N ALA A 213 3.86 7.80 -5.53
CA ALA A 213 3.15 8.64 -6.49
C ALA A 213 3.89 8.75 -7.83
N GLU A 214 5.22 8.92 -7.80
CA GLU A 214 6.05 9.03 -9.01
C GLU A 214 6.10 7.70 -9.79
N ILE A 215 6.27 6.59 -9.08
CA ILE A 215 6.28 5.27 -9.73
C ILE A 215 4.92 4.96 -10.35
N ILE A 216 3.81 5.25 -9.68
CA ILE A 216 2.47 5.07 -10.23
C ILE A 216 2.26 5.98 -11.45
N GLN A 217 2.73 7.23 -11.42
CA GLN A 217 2.66 8.12 -12.57
C GLN A 217 3.42 7.56 -13.77
N LYS A 218 4.65 7.05 -13.58
CA LYS A 218 5.43 6.39 -14.63
C LYS A 218 4.71 5.15 -15.19
N LEU A 219 4.11 4.31 -14.32
CA LEU A 219 3.34 3.14 -14.74
C LEU A 219 2.15 3.51 -15.62
N ASN A 220 1.50 4.65 -15.38
CA ASN A 220 0.40 5.13 -16.23
C ASN A 220 0.85 5.56 -17.64
N GLN A 221 2.13 5.90 -17.82
CA GLN A 221 2.68 6.35 -19.09
C GLN A 221 3.26 5.21 -19.94
N THR A 222 3.45 4.04 -19.35
CA THR A 222 4.00 2.88 -20.08
C THR A 222 2.89 2.13 -20.82
N SER A 223 3.20 1.60 -22.01
CA SER A 223 2.27 0.79 -22.83
C SER A 223 1.94 -0.59 -22.22
N ASP A 224 2.65 -1.01 -21.17
CA ASP A 224 2.42 -2.30 -20.47
C ASP A 224 1.25 -2.20 -19.46
N GLN A 225 0.12 -1.69 -19.96
CA GLN A 225 -1.06 -1.33 -19.17
C GLN A 225 -1.92 -2.54 -18.77
N THR A 226 -1.54 -3.75 -19.21
CA THR A 226 -2.31 -4.96 -18.94
C THR A 226 -2.25 -5.42 -17.49
N ALA A 227 -1.28 -4.92 -16.71
CA ALA A 227 -1.07 -5.35 -15.33
C ALA A 227 -1.76 -4.47 -14.27
N HIS A 228 -2.19 -3.22 -14.62
CA HIS A 228 -2.70 -2.30 -13.60
C HIS A 228 -3.87 -1.45 -14.08
N PRO A 229 -4.92 -1.28 -13.25
CA PRO A 229 -6.10 -0.49 -13.62
C PRO A 229 -5.80 1.00 -13.85
N GLY A 230 -4.57 1.45 -13.50
CA GLY A 230 -4.19 2.85 -13.55
C GLY A 230 -4.87 3.70 -12.49
N GLY A 231 -4.33 4.86 -12.22
CA GLY A 231 -4.87 5.80 -11.25
C GLY A 231 -3.86 6.84 -10.82
N ALA A 232 -4.29 7.74 -9.95
CA ALA A 232 -3.43 8.78 -9.38
C ALA A 232 -3.35 8.66 -7.87
N VAL A 233 -2.18 8.90 -7.32
CA VAL A 233 -2.02 9.26 -5.92
C VAL A 233 -2.11 10.78 -5.85
N ILE A 234 -3.09 11.29 -5.12
CA ILE A 234 -3.30 12.71 -4.89
C ILE A 234 -3.18 13.06 -3.42
N HIS A 235 -2.74 14.27 -3.14
CA HIS A 235 -2.64 14.81 -1.79
C HIS A 235 -3.63 15.97 -1.64
N ALA A 236 -4.53 15.85 -0.67
CA ALA A 236 -5.52 16.87 -0.38
C ALA A 236 -5.54 17.19 1.11
N LYS A 237 -5.79 18.45 1.48
CA LYS A 237 -5.89 18.87 2.88
C LYS A 237 -7.32 18.72 3.39
N VAL A 238 -7.48 18.19 4.60
CA VAL A 238 -8.76 18.20 5.31
C VAL A 238 -9.14 19.66 5.62
N SER A 239 -10.23 20.13 5.02
CA SER A 239 -10.73 21.50 5.25
C SER A 239 -11.89 21.56 6.25
N ALA A 240 -12.76 20.53 6.29
CA ALA A 240 -13.86 20.45 7.23
C ALA A 240 -14.40 19.02 7.34
N HIS A 241 -15.10 18.73 8.44
CA HIS A 241 -15.96 17.55 8.57
C HIS A 241 -17.42 17.96 8.54
N ARG A 242 -18.19 17.36 7.65
CA ARG A 242 -19.64 17.56 7.47
C ARG A 242 -20.37 16.38 8.08
N ALA A 243 -20.53 16.38 9.39
CA ALA A 243 -21.15 15.28 10.12
C ALA A 243 -22.60 15.01 9.68
N ASP A 244 -23.35 16.06 9.31
CA ASP A 244 -24.73 16.02 8.77
C ASP A 244 -24.85 15.23 7.46
N PHE A 245 -23.77 15.17 6.67
CA PHE A 245 -23.72 14.42 5.42
C PHE A 245 -22.80 13.19 5.48
N SER A 246 -22.20 12.89 6.63
CA SER A 246 -21.17 11.85 6.78
C SER A 246 -20.02 11.98 5.77
N LEU A 247 -19.55 13.22 5.55
CA LEU A 247 -18.50 13.54 4.59
C LEU A 247 -17.35 14.33 5.26
N THR A 248 -16.15 14.12 4.74
CA THR A 248 -14.98 14.97 4.96
C THR A 248 -14.79 15.85 3.72
N GLU A 249 -14.69 17.15 3.91
CA GLU A 249 -14.34 18.11 2.87
C GLU A 249 -12.82 18.23 2.79
N LEU A 250 -12.29 18.07 1.60
CA LEU A 250 -10.87 18.11 1.28
C LEU A 250 -10.59 19.25 0.32
N ASP A 251 -9.46 19.90 0.46
CA ASP A 251 -8.92 20.88 -0.48
C ASP A 251 -7.83 20.26 -1.35
N LEU A 252 -8.10 20.18 -2.66
CA LEU A 252 -7.13 19.78 -3.68
C LEU A 252 -6.73 21.03 -4.47
N ALA A 253 -5.64 21.66 -4.07
CA ALA A 253 -5.13 22.86 -4.75
C ALA A 253 -6.19 23.95 -5.00
N GLY A 254 -7.02 24.26 -4.01
CA GLY A 254 -8.13 25.24 -4.08
C GLY A 254 -9.46 24.65 -4.58
N HIS A 255 -9.51 23.38 -4.94
CA HIS A 255 -10.73 22.70 -5.36
C HIS A 255 -11.27 21.78 -4.29
N LYS A 256 -12.56 21.92 -3.99
CA LYS A 256 -13.23 21.09 -2.98
C LYS A 256 -13.49 19.70 -3.49
N LEU A 257 -13.10 18.68 -2.69
CA LEU A 257 -13.47 17.29 -2.84
C LEU A 257 -14.22 16.83 -1.59
N PHE A 258 -15.11 15.89 -1.77
CA PHE A 258 -15.87 15.25 -0.69
C PHE A 258 -15.56 13.75 -0.69
N ALA A 259 -15.05 13.26 0.43
CA ALA A 259 -14.82 11.85 0.71
C ALA A 259 -15.74 11.37 1.84
N PRO A 260 -15.96 10.07 2.03
CA PRO A 260 -16.58 9.53 3.23
C PRO A 260 -15.92 10.06 4.49
N ILE A 261 -16.70 10.16 5.58
CA ILE A 261 -16.21 10.81 6.79
C ILE A 261 -14.98 10.10 7.38
N ARG A 262 -13.96 10.88 7.68
CA ARG A 262 -12.69 10.47 8.25
C ARG A 262 -12.43 11.27 9.53
N SER A 263 -13.22 10.95 10.57
CA SER A 263 -13.12 11.61 11.89
C SER A 263 -11.80 11.37 12.62
N ASP A 264 -11.00 10.41 12.14
CA ASP A 264 -9.66 10.12 12.61
C ASP A 264 -8.60 11.13 12.13
N LEU A 265 -8.92 11.98 11.15
CA LEU A 265 -8.03 13.01 10.63
C LEU A 265 -8.37 14.38 11.20
N SER A 266 -7.33 15.20 11.45
CA SER A 266 -7.49 16.58 11.92
C SER A 266 -7.66 17.55 10.76
N ILE A 267 -8.39 18.66 10.98
CA ILE A 267 -8.47 19.76 10.00
C ILE A 267 -7.06 20.32 9.78
N GLY A 268 -6.69 20.51 8.51
CA GLY A 268 -5.36 20.95 8.10
C GLY A 268 -4.37 19.80 7.82
N GLU A 269 -4.70 18.58 8.21
CA GLU A 269 -3.91 17.39 7.91
C GLU A 269 -3.98 17.07 6.41
N THR A 270 -2.86 16.61 5.85
CA THR A 270 -2.80 16.17 4.45
C THR A 270 -3.13 14.69 4.37
N MET A 271 -4.13 14.38 3.58
CA MET A 271 -4.55 13.02 3.28
C MET A 271 -4.01 12.59 1.90
N GLN A 272 -3.42 11.41 1.85
CA GLN A 272 -3.09 10.73 0.61
C GLN A 272 -4.27 9.89 0.15
N LEU A 273 -4.70 10.10 -1.09
CA LEU A 273 -5.83 9.41 -1.71
C LEU A 273 -5.36 8.70 -2.97
N PHE A 274 -5.87 7.51 -3.22
CA PHE A 274 -5.74 6.87 -4.52
C PHE A 274 -7.05 7.05 -5.30
N LEU A 275 -6.92 7.54 -6.51
CA LEU A 275 -8.05 7.74 -7.43
C LEU A 275 -7.89 6.82 -8.64
N PRO A 276 -8.62 5.70 -8.70
CA PRO A 276 -8.58 4.81 -9.85
C PRO A 276 -9.01 5.53 -11.12
N ALA A 277 -8.28 5.35 -12.22
CA ALA A 277 -8.60 6.02 -13.49
C ALA A 277 -10.00 5.64 -14.02
N ARG A 278 -10.49 4.44 -13.71
CA ARG A 278 -11.83 3.95 -14.09
C ARG A 278 -12.97 4.72 -13.40
N ASP A 279 -12.69 5.36 -12.25
CA ASP A 279 -13.68 6.06 -11.43
C ASP A 279 -13.73 7.57 -11.72
N VAL A 280 -12.94 8.02 -12.71
CA VAL A 280 -12.90 9.40 -13.18
C VAL A 280 -13.63 9.50 -14.52
N ALA A 281 -14.73 10.24 -14.54
CA ALA A 281 -15.40 10.64 -15.78
C ALA A 281 -14.95 12.04 -16.22
N LEU A 282 -15.10 12.36 -17.50
CA LEU A 282 -14.69 13.63 -18.07
C LEU A 282 -15.88 14.40 -18.69
N ALA A 283 -15.84 15.72 -18.55
CA ALA A 283 -16.73 16.62 -19.24
C ALA A 283 -15.93 17.81 -19.80
N THR A 284 -16.30 18.30 -20.99
CA THR A 284 -15.68 19.50 -21.62
C THR A 284 -16.35 20.80 -21.18
N GLN A 285 -17.52 20.70 -20.56
CA GLN A 285 -18.25 21.82 -19.95
C GLN A 285 -18.56 21.49 -18.49
N LYS A 286 -18.69 22.52 -17.65
CA LYS A 286 -19.09 22.32 -16.26
C LYS A 286 -20.48 21.68 -16.20
N PRO A 287 -20.58 20.45 -15.71
CA PRO A 287 -21.86 19.76 -15.69
C PRO A 287 -22.76 20.29 -14.56
N GLU A 288 -24.06 20.30 -14.83
CA GLU A 288 -25.11 20.66 -13.85
C GLU A 288 -26.08 19.50 -13.64
N GLY A 289 -26.80 19.50 -12.52
CA GLY A 289 -27.84 18.51 -12.25
C GLY A 289 -27.34 17.09 -12.00
N LEU A 290 -26.08 16.92 -11.61
CA LEU A 290 -25.47 15.60 -11.34
C LEU A 290 -25.42 15.26 -9.85
N SER A 291 -25.51 13.97 -9.55
CA SER A 291 -25.23 13.42 -8.22
C SER A 291 -23.72 13.39 -7.88
N ILE A 292 -22.84 13.51 -8.90
CA ILE A 292 -21.39 13.60 -8.69
C ILE A 292 -21.07 15.00 -8.19
N ARG A 293 -20.55 15.08 -6.94
CA ARG A 293 -20.27 16.35 -6.28
C ARG A 293 -18.81 16.82 -6.45
N ASN A 294 -17.90 15.90 -6.70
CA ASN A 294 -16.49 16.22 -6.93
C ASN A 294 -16.30 16.51 -8.41
N THR A 295 -16.13 17.78 -8.72
CA THR A 295 -15.87 18.26 -10.09
C THR A 295 -14.64 19.15 -10.03
N VAL A 296 -13.55 18.68 -10.62
CA VAL A 296 -12.23 19.33 -10.56
C VAL A 296 -11.86 19.80 -11.97
N PRO A 297 -11.67 21.11 -12.21
CA PRO A 297 -11.17 21.60 -13.48
C PRO A 297 -9.71 21.22 -13.67
N GLY A 298 -9.34 20.85 -14.88
CA GLY A 298 -7.99 20.50 -15.26
C GLY A 298 -7.76 20.67 -16.75
N ILE A 299 -6.55 20.37 -17.18
CA ILE A 299 -6.15 20.46 -18.59
C ILE A 299 -5.66 19.08 -19.02
N VAL A 300 -6.13 18.61 -20.15
CA VAL A 300 -5.64 17.37 -20.76
C VAL A 300 -4.15 17.53 -21.08
N ASP A 301 -3.33 16.65 -20.52
CA ASP A 301 -1.89 16.62 -20.75
C ASP A 301 -1.54 15.65 -21.88
N THR A 302 -1.88 14.38 -21.72
CA THR A 302 -1.62 13.32 -22.71
C THR A 302 -2.80 12.35 -22.83
N LEU A 303 -2.85 11.66 -23.98
CA LEU A 303 -3.79 10.56 -24.23
C LEU A 303 -3.02 9.34 -24.71
N HIS A 304 -3.29 8.20 -24.11
CA HIS A 304 -2.66 6.93 -24.46
C HIS A 304 -3.74 5.86 -24.66
N ALA A 305 -3.74 5.20 -25.83
CA ALA A 305 -4.57 4.03 -26.06
C ALA A 305 -3.99 2.80 -25.33
N ASP A 306 -4.84 2.01 -24.68
CA ASP A 306 -4.46 0.71 -24.14
C ASP A 306 -4.76 -0.42 -25.14
N ALA A 307 -4.30 -1.65 -24.81
CA ALA A 307 -4.48 -2.83 -25.65
C ALA A 307 -5.96 -3.23 -25.86
N ASN A 308 -6.88 -2.69 -25.03
CA ASN A 308 -8.32 -2.97 -25.10
C ASN A 308 -9.12 -1.81 -25.76
N ASP A 309 -8.46 -0.99 -26.54
CA ASP A 309 -9.05 0.18 -27.23
C ASP A 309 -9.70 1.20 -26.27
N ARG A 310 -9.23 1.25 -25.02
CA ARG A 310 -9.57 2.30 -24.06
C ARG A 310 -8.52 3.40 -24.12
N ILE A 311 -8.94 4.62 -23.83
CA ILE A 311 -8.07 5.78 -23.79
C ILE A 311 -7.82 6.16 -22.34
N ARG A 312 -6.56 6.19 -21.94
CA ARG A 312 -6.13 6.78 -20.68
C ARG A 312 -5.78 8.23 -20.93
N VAL A 313 -6.47 9.11 -20.24
CA VAL A 313 -6.29 10.57 -20.35
C VAL A 313 -5.59 11.04 -19.09
N ALA A 314 -4.41 11.63 -19.23
CA ALA A 314 -3.73 12.33 -18.14
C ALA A 314 -4.27 13.77 -18.08
N ILE A 315 -4.60 14.22 -16.87
CA ILE A 315 -5.22 15.53 -16.62
C ILE A 315 -4.38 16.24 -15.57
N LYS A 316 -3.85 17.40 -15.93
CA LYS A 316 -3.12 18.26 -15.02
C LYS A 316 -4.08 19.12 -14.21
N VAL A 317 -3.99 19.03 -12.87
CA VAL A 317 -4.74 19.83 -11.90
C VAL A 317 -3.71 20.49 -11.00
N ALA A 318 -3.45 21.76 -11.22
CA ALA A 318 -2.36 22.51 -10.56
C ALA A 318 -1.00 21.79 -10.71
N ASP A 319 -0.41 21.33 -9.62
CA ASP A 319 0.85 20.58 -9.57
C ASP A 319 0.66 19.04 -9.55
N GLN A 320 -0.58 18.56 -9.56
CA GLN A 320 -0.90 17.14 -9.48
C GLN A 320 -1.48 16.60 -10.78
N MET A 321 -1.33 15.28 -10.97
CA MET A 321 -1.87 14.59 -12.15
C MET A 321 -3.01 13.68 -11.74
N LEU A 322 -4.13 13.77 -12.44
CA LEU A 322 -5.23 12.81 -12.41
C LEU A 322 -5.20 11.96 -13.68
N PHE A 323 -5.81 10.79 -13.61
CA PHE A 323 -5.99 9.92 -14.78
C PHE A 323 -7.45 9.53 -14.91
N ALA A 324 -7.97 9.56 -16.15
CA ALA A 324 -9.26 9.01 -16.49
C ALA A 324 -9.10 7.88 -17.51
N GLN A 325 -9.86 6.79 -17.36
CA GLN A 325 -9.92 5.71 -18.33
C GLN A 325 -11.31 5.73 -18.99
N ILE A 326 -11.35 6.06 -20.28
CA ILE A 326 -12.59 6.20 -21.05
C ILE A 326 -12.55 5.32 -22.30
N THR A 327 -13.70 5.14 -22.95
CA THR A 327 -13.76 4.47 -24.25
C THR A 327 -13.20 5.38 -25.35
N ARG A 328 -12.72 4.78 -26.43
CA ARG A 328 -12.30 5.52 -27.62
C ARG A 328 -13.44 6.39 -28.17
N GLN A 329 -14.66 5.84 -28.23
CA GLN A 329 -15.85 6.58 -28.66
C GLN A 329 -16.07 7.85 -27.83
N ALA A 330 -15.92 7.77 -26.48
CA ALA A 330 -16.07 8.94 -25.62
C ALA A 330 -14.97 9.98 -25.88
N SER A 331 -13.73 9.55 -26.11
CA SER A 331 -12.61 10.44 -26.45
C SER A 331 -12.86 11.19 -27.76
N GLU A 332 -13.35 10.50 -28.77
CA GLU A 332 -13.71 11.10 -30.07
C GLU A 332 -14.90 12.05 -29.94
N ALA A 333 -15.96 11.64 -29.23
CA ALA A 333 -17.16 12.48 -29.01
C ALA A 333 -16.85 13.78 -28.24
N LEU A 334 -15.92 13.73 -27.30
CA LEU A 334 -15.47 14.90 -26.54
C LEU A 334 -14.36 15.69 -27.27
N ALA A 335 -13.90 15.21 -28.42
CA ALA A 335 -12.81 15.79 -29.22
C ALA A 335 -11.56 16.07 -28.32
N LEU A 336 -11.20 15.12 -27.45
CA LEU A 336 -10.11 15.29 -26.49
C LEU A 336 -8.75 15.40 -27.19
N LYS A 337 -7.97 16.39 -26.78
CA LYS A 337 -6.61 16.63 -27.27
C LYS A 337 -5.77 17.30 -26.18
N PRO A 338 -4.45 17.18 -26.21
CA PRO A 338 -3.59 17.91 -25.29
C PRO A 338 -3.89 19.41 -25.30
N GLY A 339 -3.89 20.01 -24.10
CA GLY A 339 -4.21 21.43 -23.90
C GLY A 339 -5.70 21.75 -23.76
N LEU A 340 -6.62 20.78 -23.97
CA LEU A 340 -8.05 21.02 -23.82
C LEU A 340 -8.44 21.15 -22.35
N PRO A 341 -9.14 22.25 -21.93
CA PRO A 341 -9.73 22.31 -20.60
C PRO A 341 -10.85 21.29 -20.43
N VAL A 342 -10.85 20.59 -19.30
CA VAL A 342 -11.86 19.56 -18.96
C VAL A 342 -12.21 19.64 -17.47
N PHE A 343 -13.31 19.01 -17.12
CA PHE A 343 -13.71 18.75 -15.74
C PHE A 343 -13.58 17.26 -15.46
N ALA A 344 -12.77 16.91 -14.47
CA ALA A 344 -12.70 15.56 -13.92
C ALA A 344 -13.81 15.40 -12.87
N LEU A 345 -14.65 14.37 -13.04
CA LEU A 345 -15.78 14.08 -12.18
C LEU A 345 -15.50 12.77 -11.42
N VAL A 346 -15.54 12.85 -10.11
CA VAL A 346 -15.24 11.75 -9.21
C VAL A 346 -16.38 11.54 -8.24
N LYS A 347 -16.86 10.31 -8.08
CA LYS A 347 -17.83 9.99 -7.02
C LYS A 347 -17.16 10.08 -5.65
N SER A 348 -17.83 10.67 -4.66
CA SER A 348 -17.29 10.78 -3.29
C SER A 348 -16.95 9.42 -2.69
N VAL A 349 -17.76 8.39 -2.95
CA VAL A 349 -17.54 7.01 -2.51
C VAL A 349 -16.34 6.31 -3.17
N ALA A 350 -15.75 6.90 -4.20
CA ALA A 350 -14.53 6.38 -4.82
C ALA A 350 -13.25 6.90 -4.14
N LEU A 351 -13.40 7.76 -3.14
CA LEU A 351 -12.30 8.36 -2.36
C LEU A 351 -12.12 7.70 -0.97
N ASP A 352 -12.56 6.46 -0.83
CA ASP A 352 -12.40 5.68 0.41
C ASP A 352 -10.94 5.33 0.75
#